data_1e3a3d0ed8b834b82fa5e4190fab4797
#
_entry.id   1e3a3d0ed8b834b82fa5e4190fab4797
#
_cell.length_a   1.000
_cell.length_b   1.000
_cell.length_c   1.000
_cell.angle_alpha   90.00
_cell.angle_beta   90.00
_cell.angle_gamma   90.00
#
_symmetry.space_group_name_H-M   'P 1'
#
loop_
_entity.id
_entity.type
_entity.pdbx_description
1 polymer ?
#
loop_
_entity_poly.entity_id
_entity_poly.type
_entity_poly.pdbx_seq_one_letter_code
_entity_poly.pdbx_strand_id
1 'polypeptide(L)'
;MFLSAIVLNITLRGIYAFMWFPLAAFSALMLLEKIPTVSRYAAVVIVCLLSVGSLLYCYGPYAAEIASAEATDAQQMSQWAVEQGYDYVYGEYWGTAPQIAVCSEGKLDAGCWHGPDNVFQIEAANTPQDLYGEADNAKALYVFTAEDEAQGLQKALERGVTLTSVAQFGKYHAYTSPVQLMN
;
A
#
# COMPACT_ATOMS: atom_id res chain seq x y z
N MET A 1 -12.27 24.35 -7.10
CA MET A 1 -12.10 22.96 -6.60
C MET A 1 -10.68 22.65 -6.15
N PHE A 2 -9.63 22.91 -6.91
CA PHE A 2 -8.23 22.71 -6.49
C PHE A 2 -7.85 23.57 -5.26
N LEU A 3 -8.23 24.85 -5.28
CA LEU A 3 -7.98 25.74 -4.14
C LEU A 3 -8.71 25.34 -2.87
N SER A 4 -9.93 24.80 -2.97
CA SER A 4 -10.67 24.32 -1.81
C SER A 4 -10.05 23.05 -1.21
N ALA A 5 -9.48 22.16 -2.03
CA ALA A 5 -8.75 20.98 -1.53
C ALA A 5 -7.48 21.38 -0.76
N ILE A 6 -6.76 22.42 -1.23
CA ILE A 6 -5.60 22.96 -0.52
C ILE A 6 -6.01 23.65 0.79
N VAL A 7 -7.07 24.47 0.76
CA VAL A 7 -7.57 25.22 1.92
C VAL A 7 -8.15 24.27 2.99
N LEU A 8 -8.78 23.17 2.60
CA LEU A 8 -9.35 22.19 3.52
C LEU A 8 -8.34 21.10 3.94
N ASN A 9 -7.06 21.24 3.56
CA ASN A 9 -6.01 20.25 3.85
C ASN A 9 -6.40 18.81 3.44
N ILE A 10 -7.19 18.68 2.37
CA ILE A 10 -7.56 17.39 1.82
C ILE A 10 -6.37 16.87 1.04
N THR A 11 -5.71 15.85 1.56
CA THR A 11 -4.65 15.13 0.84
C THR A 11 -5.29 14.40 -0.34
N LEU A 12 -5.11 14.92 -1.55
CA LEU A 12 -5.48 14.22 -2.78
C LEU A 12 -4.53 13.02 -2.92
N ARG A 13 -5.00 11.83 -2.61
CA ARG A 13 -4.23 10.60 -2.89
C ARG A 13 -4.01 10.50 -4.40
N GLY A 14 -2.81 10.09 -4.81
CA GLY A 14 -2.41 10.03 -6.23
C GLY A 14 -3.41 9.28 -7.12
N ILE A 15 -4.11 8.27 -6.56
CA ILE A 15 -5.16 7.52 -7.25
C ILE A 15 -6.33 8.40 -7.71
N TYR A 16 -6.69 9.42 -6.96
CA TYR A 16 -7.75 10.35 -7.36
C TYR A 16 -7.27 11.38 -8.38
N ALA A 17 -5.99 11.75 -8.34
CA ALA A 17 -5.39 12.62 -9.34
C ALA A 17 -5.37 11.94 -10.71
N PHE A 18 -5.18 10.62 -10.78
CA PHE A 18 -5.16 9.85 -12.02
C PHE A 18 -6.47 9.98 -12.83
N MET A 19 -7.62 10.07 -12.18
CA MET A 19 -8.91 10.26 -12.86
C MET A 19 -9.05 11.61 -13.58
N TRP A 20 -8.30 12.64 -13.16
CA TRP A 20 -8.35 13.97 -13.76
C TRP A 20 -7.42 14.13 -14.96
N PHE A 21 -6.44 13.24 -15.14
CA PHE A 21 -5.49 13.29 -16.24
C PHE A 21 -6.14 13.19 -17.61
N PRO A 22 -7.03 12.22 -17.91
CA PRO A 22 -7.71 12.13 -19.18
C PRO A 22 -8.55 13.37 -19.46
N LEU A 23 -9.25 13.88 -18.45
CA LEU A 23 -10.11 15.07 -18.61
C LEU A 23 -9.29 16.32 -18.87
N ALA A 24 -8.18 16.51 -18.17
CA ALA A 24 -7.26 17.63 -18.40
C ALA A 24 -6.60 17.55 -19.79
N ALA A 25 -6.18 16.35 -20.20
CA ALA A 25 -5.60 16.12 -21.53
C ALA A 25 -6.62 16.39 -22.64
N PHE A 26 -7.86 15.92 -22.51
CA PHE A 26 -8.94 16.19 -23.47
C PHE A 26 -9.28 17.68 -23.56
N SER A 27 -9.38 18.37 -22.43
CA SER A 27 -9.61 19.81 -22.38
C SER A 27 -8.48 20.62 -23.04
N ALA A 28 -7.23 20.21 -22.81
CA ALA A 28 -6.06 20.80 -23.44
C ALA A 28 -6.07 20.62 -24.96
N LEU A 29 -6.42 19.41 -25.43
CA LEU A 29 -6.56 19.13 -26.87
C LEU A 29 -7.62 20.03 -27.55
N MET A 30 -8.79 20.17 -26.93
CA MET A 30 -9.86 21.05 -27.44
C MET A 30 -9.46 22.53 -27.48
N LEU A 31 -8.67 22.99 -26.51
CA LEU A 31 -8.13 24.34 -26.51
C LEU A 31 -7.07 24.53 -27.58
N LEU A 32 -6.23 23.53 -27.83
CA LEU A 32 -5.18 23.55 -28.86
C LEU A 32 -5.73 23.65 -30.27
N GLU A 33 -6.95 23.15 -30.55
CA GLU A 33 -7.60 23.30 -31.88
C GLU A 33 -7.89 24.73 -32.24
N LYS A 34 -8.07 25.63 -31.26
CA LYS A 34 -8.40 27.05 -31.47
C LYS A 34 -7.17 27.96 -31.62
N ILE A 35 -5.96 27.41 -31.49
CA ILE A 35 -4.71 28.17 -31.51
C ILE A 35 -4.02 28.02 -32.87
N PRO A 36 -3.39 29.09 -33.44
CA PRO A 36 -2.59 29.00 -34.64
C PRO A 36 -1.52 27.93 -34.60
N THR A 37 -1.24 27.28 -35.71
CA THR A 37 -0.39 26.07 -35.79
C THR A 37 0.97 26.22 -35.13
N VAL A 38 1.66 27.34 -35.30
CA VAL A 38 2.98 27.59 -34.68
C VAL A 38 2.88 27.65 -33.14
N SER A 39 1.86 28.35 -32.63
CA SER A 39 1.61 28.45 -31.18
C SER A 39 1.16 27.12 -30.59
N ARG A 40 0.53 26.27 -31.41
CA ARG A 40 0.11 24.92 -31.00
C ARG A 40 1.31 24.02 -30.68
N TYR A 41 2.34 24.01 -31.53
CA TYR A 41 3.56 23.23 -31.25
C TYR A 41 4.28 23.73 -29.99
N ALA A 42 4.38 25.05 -29.83
CA ALA A 42 4.98 25.62 -28.62
C ALA A 42 4.19 25.22 -27.35
N ALA A 43 2.84 25.27 -27.40
CA ALA A 43 2.00 24.84 -26.28
C ALA A 43 2.16 23.36 -25.95
N VAL A 44 2.23 22.48 -26.97
CA VAL A 44 2.48 21.04 -26.75
C VAL A 44 3.83 20.81 -26.08
N VAL A 45 4.89 21.46 -26.56
CA VAL A 45 6.22 21.36 -25.95
C VAL A 45 6.21 21.82 -24.51
N ILE A 46 5.56 22.94 -24.19
CA ILE A 46 5.44 23.42 -22.80
C ILE A 46 4.70 22.42 -21.92
N VAL A 47 3.57 21.89 -22.40
CA VAL A 47 2.81 20.88 -21.63
C VAL A 47 3.64 19.62 -21.40
N CYS A 48 4.37 19.14 -22.39
CA CYS A 48 5.27 17.99 -22.25
C CYS A 48 6.38 18.26 -21.21
N LEU A 49 7.02 19.43 -21.27
CA LEU A 49 8.07 19.82 -20.32
C LEU A 49 7.52 19.94 -18.90
N LEU A 50 6.34 20.53 -18.71
CA LEU A 50 5.68 20.62 -17.42
C LEU A 50 5.28 19.23 -16.89
N SER A 51 4.80 18.33 -17.76
CA SER A 51 4.44 16.96 -17.37
C SER A 51 5.67 16.16 -16.94
N VAL A 52 6.75 16.23 -17.73
CA VAL A 52 8.03 15.58 -17.36
C VAL A 52 8.60 16.17 -16.09
N GLY A 53 8.60 17.51 -15.96
CA GLY A 53 9.05 18.18 -14.73
C GLY A 53 8.23 17.77 -13.50
N SER A 54 6.91 17.65 -13.63
CA SER A 54 6.04 17.18 -12.55
C SER A 54 6.30 15.73 -12.20
N LEU A 55 6.52 14.86 -13.18
CA LEU A 55 6.89 13.46 -12.95
C LEU A 55 8.23 13.36 -12.22
N LEU A 56 9.25 14.08 -12.67
CA LEU A 56 10.56 14.10 -12.01
C LEU A 56 10.49 14.67 -10.60
N TYR A 57 9.68 15.70 -10.38
CA TYR A 57 9.47 16.28 -9.05
C TYR A 57 8.76 15.33 -8.09
N CYS A 58 7.70 14.65 -8.56
CA CYS A 58 6.92 13.75 -7.74
C CYS A 58 7.60 12.40 -7.49
N TYR A 59 8.25 11.84 -8.52
CA TYR A 59 8.79 10.48 -8.48
C TYR A 59 10.32 10.42 -8.42
N GLY A 60 11.04 11.52 -8.69
CA GLY A 60 12.49 11.57 -8.64
C GLY A 60 13.06 11.19 -7.27
N PRO A 61 12.55 11.72 -6.15
CA PRO A 61 12.98 11.29 -4.81
C PRO A 61 12.72 9.81 -4.56
N TYR A 62 11.55 9.29 -4.97
CA TYR A 62 11.20 7.86 -4.87
C TYR A 62 12.12 6.98 -5.73
N ALA A 63 12.41 7.38 -6.96
CA ALA A 63 13.32 6.64 -7.83
C ALA A 63 14.76 6.62 -7.28
N ALA A 64 15.20 7.71 -6.67
CA ALA A 64 16.51 7.78 -6.03
C ALA A 64 16.56 6.89 -4.77
N GLU A 65 15.49 6.88 -3.98
CA GLU A 65 15.34 6.01 -2.82
C GLU A 65 15.32 4.53 -3.22
N ILE A 66 14.55 4.16 -4.24
CA ILE A 66 14.52 2.80 -4.79
C ILE A 66 15.90 2.41 -5.39
N ALA A 67 16.59 3.32 -6.08
CA ALA A 67 17.89 3.05 -6.70
C ALA A 67 19.04 2.97 -5.67
N SER A 68 18.90 3.61 -4.51
CA SER A 68 19.88 3.57 -3.42
C SER A 68 19.59 2.49 -2.38
N ALA A 69 18.48 1.75 -2.54
CA ALA A 69 17.92 0.96 -1.47
C ALA A 69 18.72 -0.29 -1.13
N GLU A 70 19.29 -0.32 0.03
CA GLU A 70 19.17 -1.49 0.90
C GLU A 70 17.72 -1.95 0.88
N ALA A 71 17.47 -3.28 0.87
CA ALA A 71 16.13 -3.83 0.82
C ALA A 71 15.21 -3.16 1.85
N THR A 72 14.06 -2.65 1.42
CA THR A 72 13.10 -2.00 2.33
C THR A 72 12.67 -2.97 3.44
N ASP A 73 12.21 -2.44 4.57
CA ASP A 73 11.69 -3.28 5.67
C ASP A 73 10.66 -4.30 5.19
N ALA A 74 9.80 -3.92 4.24
CA ALA A 74 8.81 -4.82 3.65
C ALA A 74 9.44 -5.93 2.81
N GLN A 75 10.50 -5.64 2.06
CA GLN A 75 11.25 -6.65 1.28
C GLN A 75 11.98 -7.62 2.20
N GLN A 76 12.63 -7.12 3.26
CA GLN A 76 13.32 -7.95 4.25
C GLN A 76 12.34 -8.87 4.97
N MET A 77 11.19 -8.33 5.43
CA MET A 77 10.14 -9.11 6.08
C MET A 77 9.59 -10.17 5.13
N SER A 78 9.31 -9.81 3.88
CA SER A 78 8.76 -10.71 2.86
C SER A 78 9.73 -11.86 2.54
N GLN A 79 11.00 -11.54 2.30
CA GLN A 79 12.02 -12.54 2.02
C GLN A 79 12.17 -13.51 3.20
N TRP A 80 12.29 -12.98 4.41
CA TRP A 80 12.38 -13.78 5.63
C TRP A 80 11.16 -14.70 5.78
N ALA A 81 9.93 -14.18 5.59
CA ALA A 81 8.71 -14.96 5.74
C ALA A 81 8.68 -16.15 4.75
N VAL A 82 9.04 -15.89 3.48
CA VAL A 82 9.14 -16.95 2.45
C VAL A 82 10.21 -17.98 2.82
N GLU A 83 11.39 -17.56 3.30
CA GLU A 83 12.48 -18.46 3.71
C GLU A 83 12.10 -19.32 4.92
N GLN A 84 11.24 -18.82 5.82
CA GLN A 84 10.71 -19.58 6.97
C GLN A 84 9.55 -20.51 6.59
N GLY A 85 9.05 -20.46 5.34
CA GLY A 85 7.98 -21.33 4.85
C GLY A 85 6.58 -20.87 5.23
N TYR A 86 6.40 -19.57 5.48
CA TYR A 86 5.07 -18.98 5.60
C TYR A 86 4.44 -18.82 4.22
N ASP A 87 3.13 -19.02 4.16
CA ASP A 87 2.33 -18.88 2.93
C ASP A 87 1.39 -17.67 3.03
N TYR A 88 1.07 -17.21 4.26
CA TYR A 88 0.05 -16.19 4.52
C TYR A 88 0.59 -15.06 5.39
N VAL A 89 0.22 -13.84 5.04
CA VAL A 89 0.48 -12.65 5.85
C VAL A 89 -0.82 -11.90 6.11
N TYR A 90 -1.14 -11.72 7.40
CA TYR A 90 -2.29 -10.96 7.86
C TYR A 90 -1.86 -9.63 8.43
N GLY A 91 -2.54 -8.56 8.05
CA GLY A 91 -2.19 -7.22 8.51
C GLY A 91 -3.16 -6.15 8.04
N GLU A 92 -2.90 -4.91 8.45
CA GLU A 92 -3.67 -3.76 8.01
C GLU A 92 -3.50 -3.53 6.50
N TYR A 93 -4.62 -3.20 5.82
CA TYR A 93 -4.70 -3.11 4.36
C TYR A 93 -3.78 -2.03 3.76
N TRP A 94 -3.71 -0.84 4.36
CA TRP A 94 -2.98 0.26 3.76
C TRP A 94 -1.48 0.24 4.04
N GLY A 95 -1.07 -0.37 5.13
CA GLY A 95 0.29 -0.21 5.65
C GLY A 95 1.10 -1.48 5.80
N THR A 96 0.50 -2.68 5.73
CA THR A 96 1.17 -3.89 6.20
C THR A 96 1.07 -5.06 5.22
N ALA A 97 0.01 -5.87 5.28
CA ALA A 97 -0.04 -7.15 4.57
C ALA A 97 0.13 -7.04 3.05
N PRO A 98 -0.55 -6.13 2.32
CA PRO A 98 -0.37 -6.03 0.88
C PRO A 98 1.03 -5.59 0.47
N GLN A 99 1.68 -4.72 1.26
CA GLN A 99 3.04 -4.27 0.96
C GLN A 99 4.04 -5.43 1.07
N ILE A 100 3.91 -6.28 2.09
CA ILE A 100 4.76 -7.44 2.28
C ILE A 100 4.49 -8.50 1.21
N ALA A 101 3.21 -8.79 0.92
CA ALA A 101 2.82 -9.76 -0.09
C ALA A 101 3.30 -9.38 -1.50
N VAL A 102 3.17 -8.11 -1.90
CA VAL A 102 3.68 -7.62 -3.19
C VAL A 102 5.20 -7.84 -3.32
N CYS A 103 5.96 -7.66 -2.23
CA CYS A 103 7.39 -7.89 -2.21
C CYS A 103 7.77 -9.38 -2.30
N SER A 104 6.83 -10.31 -2.07
CA SER A 104 7.05 -11.75 -2.15
C SER A 104 7.03 -12.33 -3.56
N GLU A 105 6.73 -11.52 -4.56
CA GLU A 105 6.54 -11.96 -5.95
C GLU A 105 5.43 -13.02 -6.09
N GLY A 106 4.39 -12.93 -5.26
CA GLY A 106 3.24 -13.85 -5.29
C GLY A 106 3.45 -15.16 -4.52
N LYS A 107 4.44 -15.23 -3.62
CA LYS A 107 4.67 -16.38 -2.76
C LYS A 107 3.93 -16.31 -1.43
N LEU A 108 3.50 -15.11 -1.03
CA LEU A 108 2.70 -14.85 0.16
C LEU A 108 1.34 -14.31 -0.24
N ASP A 109 0.29 -14.90 0.29
CA ASP A 109 -1.07 -14.38 0.17
C ASP A 109 -1.39 -13.42 1.31
N ALA A 110 -2.04 -12.29 0.98
CA ALA A 110 -2.38 -11.27 1.95
C ALA A 110 -3.83 -11.39 2.42
N GLY A 111 -4.02 -11.55 3.72
CA GLY A 111 -5.31 -11.35 4.39
C GLY A 111 -5.34 -10.01 5.11
N CYS A 112 -6.37 -9.20 4.85
CA CYS A 112 -6.37 -7.82 5.32
C CYS A 112 -7.53 -7.53 6.26
N TRP A 113 -7.27 -6.67 7.25
CA TRP A 113 -8.30 -5.91 7.96
C TRP A 113 -8.15 -4.42 7.65
N HIS A 114 -9.17 -3.63 7.92
CA HIS A 114 -9.18 -2.21 7.61
C HIS A 114 -9.30 -1.36 8.87
N GLY A 115 -8.21 -0.68 9.19
CA GLY A 115 -8.11 0.21 10.33
C GLY A 115 -8.06 -0.49 11.70
N PRO A 116 -7.74 0.27 12.73
CA PRO A 116 -7.46 -0.27 14.06
C PRO A 116 -8.67 -0.91 14.77
N ASP A 117 -9.88 -0.43 14.47
CA ASP A 117 -11.08 -0.96 15.12
C ASP A 117 -11.47 -2.36 14.62
N ASN A 118 -11.05 -2.72 13.41
CA ASN A 118 -11.40 -3.96 12.73
C ASN A 118 -10.29 -5.00 12.71
N VAL A 119 -9.30 -4.92 13.61
CA VAL A 119 -8.21 -5.90 13.68
C VAL A 119 -8.79 -7.31 13.78
N PHE A 120 -8.29 -8.20 12.94
CA PHE A 120 -8.75 -9.58 12.72
C PHE A 120 -10.13 -9.74 12.08
N GLN A 121 -10.77 -8.68 11.62
CA GLN A 121 -11.97 -8.77 10.80
C GLN A 121 -11.57 -8.70 9.33
N ILE A 122 -11.89 -9.76 8.58
CA ILE A 122 -11.49 -9.86 7.17
C ILE A 122 -12.18 -8.76 6.34
N GLU A 123 -11.36 -7.98 5.63
CA GLU A 123 -11.85 -7.08 4.59
C GLU A 123 -12.09 -7.87 3.30
N ALA A 124 -13.34 -8.30 3.11
CA ALA A 124 -13.75 -9.20 2.06
C ALA A 124 -13.39 -8.74 0.64
N ALA A 125 -13.39 -7.42 0.40
CA ALA A 125 -13.09 -6.87 -0.92
C ALA A 125 -11.62 -7.02 -1.33
N ASN A 126 -10.72 -7.24 -0.35
CA ASN A 126 -9.28 -7.20 -0.53
C ASN A 126 -8.55 -8.46 -0.03
N THR A 127 -9.30 -9.49 0.30
CA THR A 127 -8.75 -10.76 0.80
C THR A 127 -9.25 -11.90 -0.08
N PRO A 128 -8.36 -12.75 -0.62
CA PRO A 128 -8.75 -13.96 -1.34
C PRO A 128 -9.67 -14.86 -0.50
N GLN A 129 -10.65 -15.49 -1.14
CA GLN A 129 -11.68 -16.28 -0.44
C GLN A 129 -11.12 -17.51 0.30
N ASP A 130 -10.05 -18.10 -0.19
CA ASP A 130 -9.34 -19.23 0.43
C ASP A 130 -8.65 -18.86 1.76
N LEU A 131 -8.52 -17.57 2.06
CA LEU A 131 -8.02 -17.08 3.35
C LEU A 131 -9.11 -16.92 4.42
N TYR A 132 -10.37 -17.18 4.08
CA TYR A 132 -11.51 -17.10 5.02
C TYR A 132 -11.60 -18.37 5.87
N GLY A 133 -10.87 -18.41 6.98
CA GLY A 133 -11.01 -19.43 8.01
C GLY A 133 -10.41 -20.81 7.73
N GLU A 134 -9.95 -21.08 6.52
CA GLU A 134 -9.38 -22.37 6.12
C GLU A 134 -7.85 -22.37 5.95
N ALA A 135 -7.23 -21.20 6.00
CA ALA A 135 -5.77 -21.08 5.88
C ALA A 135 -5.06 -21.86 7.00
N ASP A 136 -4.03 -22.60 6.65
CA ASP A 136 -3.20 -23.29 7.63
C ASP A 136 -2.52 -22.26 8.56
N ASN A 137 -3.04 -22.13 9.77
CA ASN A 137 -2.57 -21.14 10.73
C ASN A 137 -1.09 -21.33 11.10
N ALA A 138 -0.54 -22.54 10.96
CA ALA A 138 0.88 -22.80 11.21
C ALA A 138 1.79 -22.08 10.20
N LYS A 139 1.23 -21.70 9.02
CA LYS A 139 1.92 -21.00 7.95
C LYS A 139 1.51 -19.52 7.85
N ALA A 140 0.84 -19.01 8.85
CA ALA A 140 0.30 -17.66 8.89
C ALA A 140 1.12 -16.73 9.80
N LEU A 141 1.41 -15.53 9.31
CA LEU A 141 1.99 -14.44 10.07
C LEU A 141 0.95 -13.34 10.30
N TYR A 142 0.93 -12.82 11.50
CA TYR A 142 0.20 -11.60 11.84
C TYR A 142 1.21 -10.47 11.98
N VAL A 143 1.13 -9.48 11.12
CA VAL A 143 2.10 -8.40 11.07
C VAL A 143 1.44 -7.08 11.43
N PHE A 144 2.03 -6.38 12.37
CA PHE A 144 1.63 -5.06 12.82
C PHE A 144 2.72 -4.04 12.53
N THR A 145 2.33 -2.79 12.40
CA THR A 145 3.28 -1.68 12.53
C THR A 145 3.46 -1.36 14.01
N ALA A 146 4.52 -0.63 14.35
CA ALA A 146 4.74 -0.17 15.73
C ALA A 146 3.56 0.66 16.29
N GLU A 147 2.77 1.29 15.40
CA GLU A 147 1.59 2.08 15.77
C GLU A 147 0.39 1.19 16.14
N ASP A 148 0.22 0.06 15.45
CA ASP A 148 -0.95 -0.83 15.57
C ASP A 148 -0.71 -2.00 16.52
N GLU A 149 0.54 -2.29 16.87
CA GLU A 149 0.96 -3.47 17.61
C GLU A 149 0.24 -3.60 18.96
N ALA A 150 0.26 -2.55 19.77
CA ALA A 150 -0.35 -2.58 21.10
C ALA A 150 -1.83 -2.93 21.05
N GLN A 151 -2.55 -2.40 20.06
CA GLN A 151 -3.97 -2.68 19.87
C GLN A 151 -4.20 -4.09 19.33
N GLY A 152 -3.37 -4.55 18.39
CA GLY A 152 -3.42 -5.92 17.88
C GLY A 152 -3.22 -6.96 18.97
N LEU A 153 -2.22 -6.78 19.82
CA LEU A 153 -1.95 -7.64 20.95
C LEU A 153 -3.10 -7.63 21.98
N GLN A 154 -3.66 -6.46 22.27
CA GLN A 154 -4.81 -6.35 23.16
C GLN A 154 -6.02 -7.11 22.61
N LYS A 155 -6.37 -6.94 21.33
CA LYS A 155 -7.49 -7.62 20.70
C LYS A 155 -7.31 -9.15 20.64
N ALA A 156 -6.07 -9.64 20.48
CA ALA A 156 -5.79 -11.05 20.59
C ALA A 156 -6.06 -11.58 22.01
N LEU A 157 -5.60 -10.84 23.02
CA LEU A 157 -5.86 -11.18 24.42
C LEU A 157 -7.36 -11.18 24.78
N GLU A 158 -8.14 -10.24 24.26
CA GLU A 158 -9.60 -10.21 24.42
C GLU A 158 -10.28 -11.47 23.85
N ARG A 159 -9.66 -12.12 22.84
CA ARG A 159 -10.07 -13.41 22.29
C ARG A 159 -9.46 -14.62 23.03
N GLY A 160 -8.74 -14.39 24.12
CA GLY A 160 -8.07 -15.44 24.89
C GLY A 160 -6.82 -16.01 24.22
N VAL A 161 -6.23 -15.29 23.27
CA VAL A 161 -5.06 -15.73 22.50
C VAL A 161 -3.86 -14.86 22.81
N THR A 162 -2.72 -15.50 23.05
CA THR A 162 -1.43 -14.81 23.17
C THR A 162 -0.66 -15.02 21.88
N LEU A 163 -0.31 -13.91 21.23
CA LEU A 163 0.56 -13.91 20.05
C LEU A 163 2.03 -14.07 20.47
N THR A 164 2.78 -14.83 19.69
CA THR A 164 4.22 -15.04 19.90
C THR A 164 4.99 -14.22 18.87
N SER A 165 5.83 -13.29 19.31
CA SER A 165 6.72 -12.53 18.44
C SER A 165 7.76 -13.44 17.81
N VAL A 166 7.96 -13.35 16.50
CA VAL A 166 8.87 -14.20 15.74
C VAL A 166 9.92 -13.42 14.95
N ALA A 167 9.63 -12.18 14.54
CA ALA A 167 10.59 -11.32 13.83
C ALA A 167 10.20 -9.85 13.92
N GLN A 168 11.18 -8.99 13.64
CA GLN A 168 11.00 -7.56 13.46
C GLN A 168 11.92 -7.05 12.36
N PHE A 169 11.36 -6.26 11.42
CA PHE A 169 12.10 -5.59 10.38
C PHE A 169 11.63 -4.13 10.31
N GLY A 170 12.47 -3.23 10.81
CA GLY A 170 12.13 -1.80 10.92
C GLY A 170 10.80 -1.58 11.64
N LYS A 171 9.81 -1.07 10.91
CA LYS A 171 8.48 -0.79 11.46
C LYS A 171 7.54 -2.01 11.55
N TYR A 172 7.90 -3.15 10.97
CA TYR A 172 7.06 -4.34 10.94
C TYR A 172 7.43 -5.32 12.02
N HIS A 173 6.45 -5.70 12.83
CA HIS A 173 6.56 -6.68 13.90
C HIS A 173 5.70 -7.89 13.56
N ALA A 174 6.31 -9.07 13.43
CA ALA A 174 5.66 -10.31 13.02
C ALA A 174 5.41 -11.23 14.21
N TYR A 175 4.22 -11.81 14.20
CA TYR A 175 3.72 -12.70 15.25
C TYR A 175 3.12 -13.96 14.65
N THR A 176 3.18 -15.04 15.39
CA THR A 176 2.38 -16.26 15.16
C THR A 176 1.30 -16.41 16.20
N SER A 177 0.24 -17.09 15.82
CA SER A 177 -0.89 -17.42 16.70
C SER A 177 -1.07 -18.95 16.78
N PRO A 178 -1.43 -19.50 17.95
CA PRO A 178 -1.77 -20.94 18.05
C PRO A 178 -3.10 -21.29 17.35
N VAL A 179 -3.93 -20.30 17.09
CA VAL A 179 -5.25 -20.45 16.44
C VAL A 179 -5.48 -19.38 15.39
N GLN A 180 -6.35 -19.67 14.42
CA GLN A 180 -6.77 -18.67 13.43
C GLN A 180 -7.56 -17.55 14.12
N LEU A 181 -7.10 -16.30 13.90
CA LEU A 181 -7.74 -15.11 14.46
C LEU A 181 -8.60 -14.34 13.45
N MET A 182 -8.37 -14.58 12.16
CA MET A 182 -9.14 -13.91 11.12
C MET A 182 -10.55 -14.51 11.00
N ASN A 183 -11.56 -13.67 10.98
CA ASN A 183 -12.98 -14.04 10.89
C ASN A 183 -13.83 -13.01 10.08
#